data_df2122db2a15a4d4a976b9c87124d996
#
_entry.id   df2122db2a15a4d4a976b9c87124d996
#
_cell.length_a   1.000
_cell.length_b   1.000
_cell.length_c   1.000
_cell.angle_alpha   90.00
_cell.angle_beta   90.00
_cell.angle_gamma   90.00
#
_symmetry.space_group_name_H-M   'P 1'
#
loop_
_entity.id
_entity.type
_entity.pdbx_description
1 polymer ?
#
loop_
_entity_poly.entity_id
_entity_poly.type
_entity_poly.pdbx_seq_one_letter_code
_entity_poly.pdbx_strand_id
1 'polypeptide(L)'
;AAAFDLPIVMHPVIETRIRDYGRQRGLSEEIITSSLRMARVPEGADLIETEVGAPGFRIGNVHVMAGIPAVMQSMLGLLAPELEGHRPVRSRSVGAHLGESLVADRLSAIQQAHPDVDIGSYPFSDGGRYGTTLVVRGTDEDRLEAVLEELRALIVGSGAEPLERY
;
A
#
# COMPACT_ATOMS: atom_id res chain seq x y z
N ALA A 1 17.90 3.03 8.09
CA ALA A 1 19.33 3.27 8.21
C ALA A 1 20.12 2.01 7.88
N ALA A 2 19.94 0.91 8.63
CA ALA A 2 20.71 -0.33 8.39
C ALA A 2 20.61 -0.88 6.95
N ALA A 3 19.43 -0.83 6.35
CA ALA A 3 19.23 -1.28 4.95
C ALA A 3 19.99 -0.46 3.90
N PHE A 4 20.46 0.73 4.26
CA PHE A 4 21.25 1.62 3.41
C PHE A 4 22.68 1.80 3.90
N ASP A 5 23.07 1.04 4.93
CA ASP A 5 24.39 1.17 5.60
C ASP A 5 24.72 2.61 6.02
N LEU A 6 23.73 3.33 6.55
CA LEU A 6 23.84 4.72 6.97
C LEU A 6 23.74 4.86 8.48
N PRO A 7 24.53 5.79 9.08
CA PRO A 7 24.38 6.11 10.49
C PRO A 7 23.03 6.80 10.75
N ILE A 8 22.55 6.70 11.98
CA ILE A 8 21.40 7.46 12.46
C ILE A 8 21.92 8.73 13.12
N VAL A 9 21.44 9.88 12.66
CA VAL A 9 21.81 11.20 13.18
C VAL A 9 20.59 11.95 13.73
N MET A 10 20.85 12.92 14.60
CA MET A 10 19.83 13.85 15.06
C MET A 10 19.62 14.93 14.00
N HIS A 11 18.40 15.04 13.45
CA HIS A 11 18.09 16.05 12.44
C HIS A 11 17.81 17.40 13.09
N PRO A 12 18.60 18.47 12.82
CA PRO A 12 18.53 19.72 13.56
C PRO A 12 17.18 20.43 13.43
N VAL A 13 16.56 20.39 12.27
CA VAL A 13 15.24 21.00 12.05
C VAL A 13 14.15 20.30 12.86
N ILE A 14 14.15 18.96 12.90
CA ILE A 14 13.15 18.21 13.68
C ILE A 14 13.38 18.42 15.17
N GLU A 15 14.64 18.39 15.62
CA GLU A 15 15.00 18.69 17.01
C GLU A 15 14.45 20.05 17.45
N THR A 16 14.73 21.10 16.68
CA THR A 16 14.23 22.45 16.96
C THR A 16 12.72 22.48 17.07
N ARG A 17 12.02 21.90 16.09
CA ARG A 17 10.54 21.86 16.09
C ARG A 17 9.97 21.15 17.33
N ILE A 18 10.55 20.02 17.73
CA ILE A 18 10.11 19.28 18.92
C ILE A 18 10.33 20.11 20.19
N ARG A 19 11.48 20.75 20.32
CA ARG A 19 11.79 21.60 21.48
C ARG A 19 10.86 22.81 21.56
N ASP A 20 10.64 23.49 20.46
CA ASP A 20 9.78 24.68 20.41
C ASP A 20 8.32 24.29 20.70
N TYR A 21 7.82 23.23 20.11
CA TYR A 21 6.48 22.70 20.38
C TYR A 21 6.31 22.34 21.86
N GLY A 22 7.29 21.63 22.44
CA GLY A 22 7.24 21.24 23.84
C GLY A 22 7.22 22.44 24.78
N ARG A 23 8.06 23.45 24.52
CA ARG A 23 8.10 24.70 25.31
C ARG A 23 6.79 25.47 25.19
N GLN A 24 6.24 25.64 23.99
CA GLN A 24 4.94 26.30 23.78
C GLN A 24 3.79 25.63 24.52
N ARG A 25 3.85 24.31 24.68
CA ARG A 25 2.86 23.50 25.41
C ARG A 25 3.14 23.38 26.91
N GLY A 26 4.23 23.94 27.40
CA GLY A 26 4.63 23.84 28.80
C GLY A 26 4.99 22.41 29.24
N LEU A 27 5.48 21.58 28.29
CA LEU A 27 5.91 20.22 28.61
C LEU A 27 7.21 20.22 29.42
N SER A 28 7.39 19.23 30.28
CA SER A 28 8.64 19.08 31.02
C SER A 28 9.82 18.74 30.09
N GLU A 29 11.03 19.13 30.49
CA GLU A 29 12.26 18.82 29.74
C GLU A 29 12.45 17.29 29.55
N GLU A 30 11.96 16.49 30.48
CA GLU A 30 12.00 15.03 30.37
C GLU A 30 11.14 14.53 29.19
N ILE A 31 9.90 15.06 29.05
CA ILE A 31 9.01 14.73 27.93
C ILE A 31 9.60 15.21 26.60
N ILE A 32 10.14 16.45 26.57
CA ILE A 32 10.79 17.00 25.37
C ILE A 32 11.97 16.11 24.98
N THR A 33 12.84 15.75 25.91
CA THR A 33 14.02 14.91 25.65
C THR A 33 13.62 13.53 25.16
N SER A 34 12.60 12.93 25.76
CA SER A 34 12.05 11.64 25.30
C SER A 34 11.52 11.71 23.87
N SER A 35 10.91 12.84 23.50
CA SER A 35 10.36 13.08 22.17
C SER A 35 11.43 13.27 21.08
N LEU A 36 12.66 13.65 21.46
CA LEU A 36 13.77 13.81 20.52
C LEU A 36 14.15 12.51 19.78
N ARG A 37 13.68 11.36 20.25
CA ARG A 37 13.84 10.10 19.49
C ARG A 37 13.19 10.18 18.09
N MET A 38 12.16 11.00 17.94
CA MET A 38 11.51 11.24 16.64
C MET A 38 12.35 12.09 15.68
N ALA A 39 13.39 12.78 16.19
CA ALA A 39 14.31 13.55 15.37
C ALA A 39 15.49 12.71 14.83
N ARG A 40 15.54 11.42 15.11
CA ARG A 40 16.59 10.51 14.66
C ARG A 40 16.25 9.94 13.29
N VAL A 41 17.02 10.30 12.28
CA VAL A 41 16.85 9.88 10.88
C VAL A 41 18.17 9.34 10.32
N PRO A 42 18.15 8.57 9.22
CA PRO A 42 19.38 8.24 8.50
C PRO A 42 20.10 9.50 8.03
N GLU A 43 21.43 9.50 8.08
CA GLU A 43 22.24 10.60 7.57
C GLU A 43 21.94 10.84 6.07
N GLY A 44 21.80 12.13 5.71
CA GLY A 44 21.47 12.53 4.34
C GLY A 44 20.00 12.32 3.93
N ALA A 45 19.10 11.94 4.86
CA ALA A 45 17.68 11.85 4.56
C ALA A 45 17.06 13.24 4.37
N ASP A 46 16.22 13.38 3.34
CA ASP A 46 15.37 14.54 3.13
C ASP A 46 14.11 14.44 3.99
N LEU A 47 13.56 15.59 4.43
CA LEU A 47 12.31 15.60 5.18
C LEU A 47 11.08 15.50 4.27
N ILE A 48 10.11 14.71 4.69
CA ILE A 48 8.74 14.75 4.18
C ILE A 48 7.95 15.64 5.12
N GLU A 49 7.60 16.82 4.63
CA GLU A 49 6.90 17.81 5.43
C GLU A 49 5.47 17.36 5.77
N THR A 50 4.88 17.99 6.77
CA THR A 50 3.51 17.79 7.20
C THR A 50 3.01 19.07 7.87
N GLU A 51 1.71 19.32 7.75
CA GLU A 51 1.04 20.42 8.46
C GLU A 51 0.85 20.11 9.95
N VAL A 52 0.87 18.83 10.31
CA VAL A 52 0.61 18.36 11.68
C VAL A 52 1.63 17.29 12.09
N GLY A 53 2.19 17.48 13.29
CA GLY A 53 3.12 16.52 13.89
C GLY A 53 4.57 16.67 13.42
N ALA A 54 5.36 15.65 13.69
CA ALA A 54 6.74 15.58 13.25
C ALA A 54 6.82 15.16 11.78
N PRO A 55 7.76 15.74 10.99
CA PRO A 55 7.93 15.34 9.59
C PRO A 55 8.39 13.89 9.47
N GLY A 56 8.07 13.28 8.33
CA GLY A 56 8.67 12.04 7.89
C GLY A 56 10.03 12.28 7.25
N PHE A 57 10.60 11.24 6.64
CA PHE A 57 11.83 11.39 5.87
C PHE A 57 11.84 10.47 4.66
N ARG A 58 12.65 10.83 3.66
CA ARG A 58 12.92 9.97 2.51
C ARG A 58 14.42 9.77 2.34
N ILE A 59 14.77 8.61 1.78
CA ILE A 59 16.12 8.29 1.36
C ILE A 59 16.06 7.42 0.10
N GLY A 60 16.64 7.90 -0.99
CA GLY A 60 16.47 7.26 -2.29
C GLY A 60 14.98 7.11 -2.64
N ASN A 61 14.56 5.88 -2.90
CA ASN A 61 13.17 5.53 -3.23
C ASN A 61 12.33 5.08 -2.02
N VAL A 62 12.85 5.21 -0.80
CA VAL A 62 12.13 4.82 0.43
C VAL A 62 11.62 6.06 1.16
N HIS A 63 10.32 6.08 1.41
CA HIS A 63 9.60 7.14 2.10
C HIS A 63 9.05 6.62 3.42
N VAL A 64 9.45 7.24 4.52
CA VAL A 64 9.03 6.86 5.87
C VAL A 64 8.10 7.92 6.42
N MET A 65 6.86 7.53 6.65
CA MET A 65 5.78 8.42 7.11
C MET A 65 5.29 8.01 8.50
N ALA A 66 4.56 8.93 9.16
CA ALA A 66 3.96 8.67 10.46
C ALA A 66 2.91 7.55 10.41
N GLY A 67 2.81 6.78 11.50
CA GLY A 67 1.79 5.73 11.65
C GLY A 67 0.38 6.26 12.00
N ILE A 68 0.24 7.56 12.32
CA ILE A 68 -1.06 8.18 12.60
C ILE A 68 -1.73 8.52 11.27
N PRO A 69 -2.94 7.97 10.97
CA PRO A 69 -3.56 8.10 9.64
C PRO A 69 -3.67 9.53 9.11
N ALA A 70 -4.11 10.48 9.94
CA ALA A 70 -4.26 11.89 9.53
C ALA A 70 -2.90 12.54 9.17
N VAL A 71 -1.85 12.21 9.92
CA VAL A 71 -0.49 12.72 9.66
C VAL A 71 0.08 12.10 8.40
N MET A 72 -0.08 10.80 8.23
CA MET A 72 0.35 10.06 7.03
C MET A 72 -0.34 10.60 5.77
N GLN A 73 -1.65 10.84 5.82
CA GLN A 73 -2.42 11.40 4.70
C GLN A 73 -1.94 12.81 4.33
N SER A 74 -1.62 13.66 5.33
CA SER A 74 -1.03 14.99 5.10
C SER A 74 0.32 14.87 4.38
N MET A 75 1.20 14.00 4.86
CA MET A 75 2.50 13.74 4.22
C MET A 75 2.35 13.21 2.78
N LEU A 76 1.45 12.25 2.59
CA LEU A 76 1.18 11.68 1.26
C LEU A 76 0.62 12.71 0.29
N GLY A 77 -0.27 13.59 0.76
CA GLY A 77 -0.84 14.66 -0.06
C GLY A 77 0.21 15.64 -0.58
N LEU A 78 1.23 15.94 0.23
CA LEU A 78 2.35 16.80 -0.16
C LEU A 78 3.36 16.08 -1.06
N LEU A 79 3.55 14.78 -0.84
CA LEU A 79 4.51 13.96 -1.58
C LEU A 79 3.98 13.47 -2.94
N ALA A 80 2.68 13.18 -3.04
CA ALA A 80 2.08 12.57 -4.22
C ALA A 80 2.35 13.33 -5.53
N PRO A 81 2.37 14.68 -5.58
CA PRO A 81 2.72 15.42 -6.79
C PRO A 81 4.18 15.24 -7.26
N GLU A 82 5.08 14.87 -6.33
CA GLU A 82 6.50 14.63 -6.64
C GLU A 82 6.76 13.19 -7.12
N LEU A 83 5.80 12.28 -6.89
CA LEU A 83 5.93 10.89 -7.30
C LEU A 83 5.61 10.78 -8.80
N GLU A 84 6.59 10.40 -9.59
CA GLU A 84 6.37 10.07 -10.99
C GLU A 84 5.42 8.87 -11.08
N GLY A 85 4.23 9.09 -11.63
CA GLY A 85 3.24 8.05 -11.85
C GLY A 85 3.55 7.27 -13.12
N HIS A 86 3.68 5.96 -13.02
CA HIS A 86 3.49 5.07 -14.16
C HIS A 86 1.99 4.98 -14.52
N ARG A 87 1.65 4.25 -15.58
CA ARG A 87 0.24 3.95 -15.87
C ARG A 87 -0.40 3.35 -14.62
N PRO A 88 -1.57 3.86 -14.18
CA PRO A 88 -2.22 3.36 -12.97
C PRO A 88 -2.54 1.87 -13.14
N VAL A 89 -2.16 1.07 -12.16
CA VAL A 89 -2.59 -0.33 -12.08
C VAL A 89 -4.07 -0.34 -11.74
N ARG A 90 -4.86 -0.95 -12.60
CA ARG A 90 -6.29 -1.15 -12.40
C ARG A 90 -6.58 -2.60 -12.07
N SER A 91 -7.74 -2.86 -11.50
CA SER A 91 -8.20 -4.21 -11.20
C SER A 91 -9.61 -4.43 -11.73
N ARG A 92 -9.89 -5.69 -12.09
CA ARG A 92 -11.23 -6.20 -12.34
C ARG A 92 -11.43 -7.46 -11.52
N SER A 93 -12.65 -7.74 -11.12
CA SER A 93 -12.90 -8.92 -10.29
C SER A 93 -14.22 -9.58 -10.62
N VAL A 94 -14.27 -10.88 -10.40
CA VAL A 94 -15.47 -11.71 -10.48
C VAL A 94 -15.44 -12.72 -9.34
N GLY A 95 -16.56 -12.87 -8.64
CA GLY A 95 -16.69 -13.85 -7.56
C GLY A 95 -17.46 -15.10 -8.01
N ALA A 96 -17.38 -16.16 -7.21
CA ALA A 96 -18.29 -17.29 -7.31
C ALA A 96 -18.34 -18.05 -5.98
N HIS A 97 -19.47 -18.72 -5.72
CA HIS A 97 -19.59 -19.66 -4.61
C HIS A 97 -18.95 -21.01 -4.98
N LEU A 98 -17.61 -21.03 -5.01
CA LEU A 98 -16.82 -22.23 -5.25
C LEU A 98 -15.56 -22.24 -4.38
N GLY A 99 -15.01 -23.41 -4.11
CA GLY A 99 -13.75 -23.54 -3.39
C GLY A 99 -12.56 -23.18 -4.28
N GLU A 100 -11.60 -22.46 -3.74
CA GLU A 100 -10.39 -22.04 -4.44
C GLU A 100 -9.64 -23.21 -5.09
N SER A 101 -9.56 -24.37 -4.41
CA SER A 101 -8.91 -25.57 -4.91
C SER A 101 -9.50 -26.12 -6.22
N LEU A 102 -10.77 -25.82 -6.52
CA LEU A 102 -11.42 -26.26 -7.76
C LEU A 102 -10.95 -25.52 -9.01
N VAL A 103 -10.37 -24.34 -8.81
CA VAL A 103 -9.93 -23.46 -9.91
C VAL A 103 -8.42 -23.24 -9.95
N ALA A 104 -7.67 -23.63 -8.92
CA ALA A 104 -6.27 -23.31 -8.73
C ALA A 104 -5.38 -23.67 -9.94
N ASP A 105 -5.47 -24.90 -10.44
CA ASP A 105 -4.64 -25.36 -11.56
C ASP A 105 -4.96 -24.60 -12.85
N ARG A 106 -6.26 -24.41 -13.14
CA ARG A 106 -6.72 -23.68 -14.32
C ARG A 106 -6.40 -22.19 -14.22
N LEU A 107 -6.48 -21.62 -13.02
CA LEU A 107 -6.10 -20.23 -12.75
C LEU A 107 -4.60 -20.02 -12.99
N SER A 108 -3.77 -20.95 -12.53
CA SER A 108 -2.33 -21.00 -12.82
C SER A 108 -2.04 -21.03 -14.32
N ALA A 109 -2.81 -21.83 -15.08
CA ALA A 109 -2.64 -21.90 -16.54
C ALA A 109 -3.01 -20.56 -17.22
N ILE A 110 -4.08 -19.90 -16.78
CA ILE A 110 -4.45 -18.55 -17.27
C ILE A 110 -3.36 -17.56 -16.92
N GLN A 111 -2.84 -17.54 -15.68
CA GLN A 111 -1.74 -16.64 -15.29
C GLN A 111 -0.48 -16.85 -16.15
N GLN A 112 -0.13 -18.09 -16.47
CA GLN A 112 1.01 -18.40 -17.35
C GLN A 112 0.80 -17.92 -18.79
N ALA A 113 -0.43 -17.97 -19.30
CA ALA A 113 -0.80 -17.46 -20.62
C ALA A 113 -0.80 -15.92 -20.69
N HIS A 114 -0.94 -15.25 -19.54
CA HIS A 114 -1.05 -13.79 -19.43
C HIS A 114 -0.01 -13.23 -18.44
N PRO A 115 1.30 -13.25 -18.77
CA PRO A 115 2.37 -12.77 -17.88
C PRO A 115 2.40 -11.24 -17.71
N ASP A 116 1.63 -10.52 -18.49
CA ASP A 116 1.48 -9.05 -18.49
C ASP A 116 0.44 -8.54 -17.48
N VAL A 117 -0.28 -9.43 -16.81
CA VAL A 117 -1.22 -9.13 -15.72
C VAL A 117 -0.95 -10.00 -14.51
N ASP A 118 -1.41 -9.54 -13.34
CA ASP A 118 -1.36 -10.30 -12.09
C ASP A 118 -2.76 -10.84 -11.76
N ILE A 119 -2.87 -12.16 -11.56
CA ILE A 119 -4.12 -12.81 -11.19
C ILE A 119 -4.01 -13.33 -9.76
N GLY A 120 -5.01 -13.03 -8.92
CA GLY A 120 -5.10 -13.50 -7.54
C GLY A 120 -6.47 -14.10 -7.24
N SER A 121 -6.50 -14.99 -6.24
CA SER A 121 -7.72 -15.54 -5.67
C SER A 121 -7.86 -15.16 -4.20
N TYR A 122 -9.06 -14.78 -3.80
CA TYR A 122 -9.36 -14.29 -2.46
C TYR A 122 -10.62 -14.98 -1.94
N PRO A 123 -10.48 -15.89 -0.97
CA PRO A 123 -11.62 -16.54 -0.34
C PRO A 123 -12.52 -15.53 0.37
N PHE A 124 -13.83 -15.75 0.31
CA PHE A 124 -14.81 -14.97 1.08
C PHE A 124 -15.87 -15.87 1.70
N SER A 125 -16.60 -15.32 2.66
CA SER A 125 -17.80 -15.92 3.22
C SER A 125 -18.91 -14.88 3.25
N ASP A 126 -20.07 -15.23 2.70
CA ASP A 126 -21.24 -14.38 2.64
C ASP A 126 -22.47 -15.18 3.07
N GLY A 127 -23.11 -14.74 4.17
CA GLY A 127 -24.26 -15.43 4.76
C GLY A 127 -24.00 -16.91 5.10
N GLY A 128 -22.77 -17.29 5.45
CA GLY A 128 -22.35 -18.67 5.73
C GLY A 128 -22.05 -19.51 4.48
N ARG A 129 -22.14 -18.93 3.28
CA ARG A 129 -21.73 -19.56 2.03
C ARG A 129 -20.29 -19.12 1.70
N TYR A 130 -19.41 -20.08 1.52
CA TYR A 130 -18.04 -19.81 1.09
C TYR A 130 -17.98 -19.58 -0.42
N GLY A 131 -17.00 -18.80 -0.82
CA GLY A 131 -16.74 -18.52 -2.22
C GLY A 131 -15.32 -18.01 -2.42
N THR A 132 -14.98 -17.74 -3.68
CA THR A 132 -13.70 -17.18 -4.08
C THR A 132 -13.93 -16.00 -5.03
N THR A 133 -13.25 -14.89 -4.80
CA THR A 133 -13.15 -13.76 -5.72
C THR A 133 -11.86 -13.89 -6.50
N LEU A 134 -11.95 -13.92 -7.83
CA LEU A 134 -10.82 -13.87 -8.74
C LEU A 134 -10.61 -12.42 -9.14
N VAL A 135 -9.37 -11.94 -9.06
CA VAL A 135 -8.99 -10.54 -9.33
C VAL A 135 -7.87 -10.55 -10.35
N VAL A 136 -8.04 -9.78 -11.42
CA VAL A 136 -6.97 -9.50 -12.38
C VAL A 136 -6.52 -8.05 -12.25
N ARG A 137 -5.22 -7.80 -12.29
CA ARG A 137 -4.60 -6.48 -12.17
C ARG A 137 -3.63 -6.24 -13.32
N GLY A 138 -3.61 -5.00 -13.81
CA GLY A 138 -2.72 -4.59 -14.88
C GLY A 138 -2.92 -3.13 -15.24
N THR A 139 -2.22 -2.67 -16.27
CA THR A 139 -2.24 -1.26 -16.71
C THR A 139 -3.03 -1.05 -18.01
N ASP A 140 -3.46 -2.11 -18.68
CA ASP A 140 -4.19 -2.10 -19.94
C ASP A 140 -5.62 -2.60 -19.71
N GLU A 141 -6.61 -1.73 -19.94
CA GLU A 141 -8.02 -2.04 -19.67
C GLU A 141 -8.59 -3.11 -20.58
N ASP A 142 -8.27 -3.07 -21.88
CA ASP A 142 -8.76 -4.04 -22.83
C ASP A 142 -8.23 -5.44 -22.50
N ARG A 143 -6.98 -5.47 -22.05
CA ARG A 143 -6.34 -6.70 -21.58
C ARG A 143 -7.00 -7.26 -20.33
N LEU A 144 -7.31 -6.37 -19.36
CA LEU A 144 -8.02 -6.76 -18.14
C LEU A 144 -9.40 -7.36 -18.43
N GLU A 145 -10.17 -6.73 -19.35
CA GLU A 145 -11.49 -7.25 -19.75
C GLU A 145 -11.38 -8.60 -20.44
N ALA A 146 -10.42 -8.79 -21.36
CA ALA A 146 -10.20 -10.08 -22.02
C ALA A 146 -9.89 -11.20 -21.01
N VAL A 147 -9.01 -10.95 -20.06
CA VAL A 147 -8.68 -11.94 -19.02
C VAL A 147 -9.85 -12.15 -18.05
N LEU A 148 -10.62 -11.10 -17.72
CA LEU A 148 -11.81 -11.23 -16.89
C LEU A 148 -12.85 -12.19 -17.53
N GLU A 149 -13.04 -12.11 -18.85
CA GLU A 149 -13.93 -13.03 -19.56
C GLU A 149 -13.44 -14.49 -19.50
N GLU A 150 -12.13 -14.71 -19.55
CA GLU A 150 -11.56 -16.06 -19.34
C GLU A 150 -11.80 -16.55 -17.89
N LEU A 151 -11.71 -15.66 -16.90
CA LEU A 151 -12.03 -15.99 -15.50
C LEU A 151 -13.53 -16.30 -15.32
N ARG A 152 -14.42 -15.58 -16.02
CA ARG A 152 -15.86 -15.90 -16.05
C ARG A 152 -16.11 -17.27 -16.65
N ALA A 153 -15.48 -17.57 -17.79
CA ALA A 153 -15.58 -18.87 -18.43
C ALA A 153 -15.03 -19.99 -17.55
N LEU A 154 -13.96 -19.75 -16.82
CA LEU A 154 -13.42 -20.69 -15.82
C LEU A 154 -14.45 -21.02 -14.74
N ILE A 155 -15.12 -19.99 -14.18
CA ILE A 155 -16.17 -20.17 -13.16
C ILE A 155 -17.32 -21.01 -13.69
N VAL A 156 -17.86 -20.62 -14.86
CA VAL A 156 -18.96 -21.36 -15.52
C VAL A 156 -18.55 -22.78 -15.80
N GLY A 157 -17.38 -23.03 -16.36
CA GLY A 157 -16.85 -24.38 -16.64
C GLY A 157 -16.51 -25.18 -15.37
N SER A 158 -16.54 -24.57 -14.19
CA SER A 158 -16.44 -25.25 -12.89
C SER A 158 -17.79 -25.49 -12.22
N GLY A 159 -18.89 -25.20 -12.92
CA GLY A 159 -20.26 -25.48 -12.47
C GLY A 159 -20.82 -24.42 -11.51
N ALA A 160 -20.25 -23.23 -11.47
CA ALA A 160 -20.73 -22.11 -10.65
C ALA A 160 -21.19 -20.92 -11.50
N GLU A 161 -21.97 -20.03 -10.90
CA GLU A 161 -22.42 -18.79 -11.53
C GLU A 161 -21.49 -17.64 -11.14
N PRO A 162 -21.04 -16.79 -12.11
CA PRO A 162 -20.28 -15.60 -11.82
C PRO A 162 -21.09 -14.60 -11.00
N LEU A 163 -20.47 -14.02 -9.97
CA LEU A 163 -21.01 -12.95 -9.13
C LEU A 163 -20.22 -11.69 -9.42
N GLU A 164 -20.91 -10.59 -9.80
CA GLU A 164 -20.26 -9.30 -9.92
C GLU A 164 -19.77 -8.84 -8.53
N ARG A 165 -18.49 -8.51 -8.46
CA ARG A 165 -17.89 -7.94 -7.25
C ARG A 165 -17.06 -6.71 -7.65
N TYR A 166 -17.35 -5.60 -7.01
CA TYR A 166 -16.71 -4.30 -7.22
C TYR A 166 -15.68 -4.03 -6.13
#